data_fd222213ae977b1f16c864640b12e80e
#
_entry.id   fd222213ae977b1f16c864640b12e80e
#
_cell.length_a   1.000
_cell.length_b   1.000
_cell.length_c   1.000
_cell.angle_alpha   90.00
_cell.angle_beta   90.00
_cell.angle_gamma   90.00
#
_symmetry.space_group_name_H-M   'P 1'
#
loop_
_entity.id
_entity.type
_entity.pdbx_description
1 polymer ?
#
loop_
_entity_poly.entity_id
_entity_poly.type
_entity_poly.pdbx_seq_one_letter_code
_entity_poly.pdbx_strand_id
1 'polypeptide(L)'
;MPAHTRPIRKSFVAMLQPDGTALKWTIAQIPFDVAKVWPGREGRRVRGEIEGFAFRTTLVSYPRGKGAVLIVNRKMRAATRTRQGDKVRIWLEPDLEEREILLPAELERELAADRKLRKWFDGMSDAARREIGKFCDEPKGAESRQKRAARMAERLMQAMEGEHDPPPVLRALFQQRPGAREAWEALTPIQRRNHLLGIFYYETAEGRERRAAKAVEEAVRKAGDKGTRDKGTREQGDNGARRRGLGTTD
;
A
#
# COMPACT_ATOMS: atom_id res chain seq x y z
N MET A 1 10.32 -31.50 5.69
CA MET A 1 10.83 -30.14 5.86
C MET A 1 11.32 -29.66 4.52
N PRO A 2 10.66 -28.70 3.83
CA PRO A 2 11.23 -28.16 2.59
C PRO A 2 12.50 -27.40 2.93
N ALA A 3 13.57 -27.69 2.20
CA ALA A 3 14.85 -27.01 2.32
C ALA A 3 14.64 -25.52 2.06
N HIS A 4 14.86 -24.67 3.07
CA HIS A 4 14.91 -23.22 2.91
C HIS A 4 16.11 -22.87 2.02
N THR A 5 15.89 -22.86 0.72
CA THR A 5 16.88 -22.32 -0.22
C THR A 5 17.10 -20.85 0.16
N ARG A 6 18.33 -20.50 0.56
CA ARG A 6 18.69 -19.11 0.87
C ARG A 6 18.29 -18.22 -0.30
N PRO A 7 17.58 -17.13 -0.07
CA PRO A 7 17.18 -16.23 -1.15
C PRO A 7 18.40 -15.67 -1.86
N ILE A 8 18.33 -15.62 -3.18
CA ILE A 8 19.45 -15.17 -4.03
C ILE A 8 19.68 -13.66 -3.77
N ARG A 9 20.83 -13.35 -3.18
CA ARG A 9 21.31 -11.97 -3.03
C ARG A 9 21.64 -11.39 -4.41
N LYS A 10 21.24 -10.16 -4.68
CA LYS A 10 21.58 -9.39 -5.89
C LYS A 10 22.35 -8.15 -5.54
N SER A 11 23.51 -7.95 -6.19
CA SER A 11 24.33 -6.75 -6.06
C SER A 11 24.38 -6.03 -7.40
N PHE A 12 24.26 -4.72 -7.37
CA PHE A 12 24.26 -3.86 -8.57
C PHE A 12 24.69 -2.43 -8.24
N VAL A 13 24.97 -1.68 -9.28
CA VAL A 13 25.21 -0.23 -9.20
C VAL A 13 24.01 0.47 -9.80
N ALA A 14 23.49 1.50 -9.12
CA ALA A 14 22.40 2.31 -9.63
C ALA A 14 22.71 3.80 -9.46
N MET A 15 22.18 4.64 -10.36
CA MET A 15 22.19 6.08 -10.21
C MET A 15 20.99 6.51 -9.37
N LEU A 16 21.22 7.39 -8.40
CA LEU A 16 20.15 8.03 -7.64
C LEU A 16 19.49 9.11 -8.48
N GLN A 17 18.19 8.99 -8.72
CA GLN A 17 17.44 9.91 -9.57
C GLN A 17 16.13 10.35 -8.91
N PRO A 18 15.56 11.50 -9.31
CA PRO A 18 14.21 11.87 -8.87
C PRO A 18 13.20 10.90 -9.48
N ASP A 19 12.11 10.64 -8.75
CA ASP A 19 11.02 9.74 -9.20
C ASP A 19 10.15 10.34 -10.31
N GLY A 20 10.35 11.63 -10.65
CA GLY A 20 9.56 12.33 -11.68
C GLY A 20 8.12 12.64 -11.27
N THR A 21 7.75 12.46 -10.02
CA THR A 21 6.42 12.78 -9.47
C THR A 21 6.45 14.04 -8.60
N ALA A 22 5.26 14.54 -8.21
CA ALA A 22 5.14 15.66 -7.26
C ALA A 22 5.74 15.36 -5.88
N LEU A 23 5.94 14.07 -5.55
CA LEU A 23 6.53 13.65 -4.27
C LEU A 23 8.03 13.87 -4.20
N LYS A 24 8.70 14.06 -5.36
CA LYS A 24 10.15 14.35 -5.47
C LYS A 24 11.02 13.37 -4.68
N TRP A 25 10.63 12.09 -4.65
CA TRP A 25 11.44 11.07 -4.01
C TRP A 25 12.76 10.85 -4.74
N THR A 26 13.79 10.46 -4.00
CA THR A 26 15.02 9.94 -4.59
C THR A 26 14.89 8.43 -4.70
N ILE A 27 15.09 7.90 -5.91
CA ILE A 27 14.94 6.47 -6.18
C ILE A 27 16.20 5.89 -6.82
N ALA A 28 16.42 4.60 -6.62
CA ALA A 28 17.33 3.77 -7.38
C ALA A 28 16.52 2.73 -8.17
N GLN A 29 16.70 2.68 -9.48
CA GLN A 29 16.01 1.69 -10.32
C GLN A 29 16.62 0.31 -10.11
N ILE A 30 15.76 -0.72 -9.98
CA ILE A 30 16.20 -2.11 -9.88
C ILE A 30 16.45 -2.64 -11.30
N PRO A 31 17.68 -3.10 -11.61
CA PRO A 31 18.07 -3.46 -12.99
C PRO A 31 17.63 -4.86 -13.41
N PHE A 32 16.82 -5.54 -12.62
CA PHE A 32 16.33 -6.90 -12.89
C PHE A 32 14.86 -7.06 -12.59
N ASP A 33 14.24 -8.09 -13.16
CA ASP A 33 12.85 -8.44 -12.90
C ASP A 33 12.73 -9.11 -11.52
N VAL A 34 12.19 -8.37 -10.55
CA VAL A 34 12.04 -8.82 -9.16
C VAL A 34 11.15 -10.07 -9.07
N ALA A 35 10.10 -10.16 -9.87
CA ALA A 35 9.17 -11.28 -9.83
C ALA A 35 9.79 -12.57 -10.38
N LYS A 36 10.71 -12.47 -11.34
CA LYS A 36 11.45 -13.62 -11.88
C LYS A 36 12.57 -14.07 -10.95
N VAL A 37 13.28 -13.11 -10.33
CA VAL A 37 14.41 -13.40 -9.46
C VAL A 37 13.95 -13.90 -8.09
N TRP A 38 12.86 -13.29 -7.57
CA TRP A 38 12.27 -13.61 -6.27
C TRP A 38 10.75 -13.80 -6.45
N PRO A 39 10.29 -14.99 -6.81
CA PRO A 39 8.87 -15.27 -7.00
C PRO A 39 8.09 -15.14 -5.69
N GLY A 40 6.80 -14.75 -5.80
CA GLY A 40 5.90 -14.59 -4.67
C GLY A 40 5.88 -13.17 -4.08
N ARG A 41 5.21 -13.03 -2.94
CA ARG A 41 5.06 -11.71 -2.25
C ARG A 41 6.33 -11.29 -1.52
N GLU A 42 7.17 -12.23 -1.18
CA GLU A 42 8.43 -12.04 -0.46
C GLU A 42 9.40 -11.14 -1.24
N GLY A 43 9.40 -11.23 -2.56
CA GLY A 43 10.26 -10.43 -3.43
C GLY A 43 10.04 -8.92 -3.37
N ARG A 44 8.94 -8.42 -2.80
CA ARG A 44 8.71 -6.97 -2.62
C ARG A 44 9.29 -6.43 -1.33
N ARG A 45 9.33 -7.23 -0.27
CA ARG A 45 10.00 -6.88 0.98
C ARG A 45 11.45 -7.28 0.85
N VAL A 46 12.35 -6.33 1.05
CA VAL A 46 13.78 -6.54 0.90
C VAL A 46 14.56 -6.00 2.09
N ARG A 47 15.67 -6.67 2.38
CA ARG A 47 16.75 -6.13 3.18
C ARG A 47 17.98 -6.00 2.32
N GLY A 48 18.88 -5.10 2.68
CA GLY A 48 20.08 -4.86 1.91
C GLY A 48 20.94 -3.77 2.49
N GLU A 49 21.91 -3.35 1.69
CA GLU A 49 22.79 -2.23 2.01
C GLU A 49 22.93 -1.32 0.79
N ILE A 50 23.11 -0.04 1.06
CA ILE A 50 23.50 0.98 0.14
C ILE A 50 24.78 1.65 0.67
N GLU A 51 25.87 1.54 -0.05
CA GLU A 51 27.19 2.06 0.36
C GLU A 51 27.53 1.72 1.84
N GLY A 52 27.29 0.47 2.26
CA GLY A 52 27.53 -0.01 3.63
C GLY A 52 26.45 0.33 4.65
N PHE A 53 25.42 1.11 4.31
CA PHE A 53 24.30 1.39 5.20
C PHE A 53 23.21 0.34 5.07
N ALA A 54 23.02 -0.46 6.11
CA ALA A 54 21.99 -1.51 6.16
C ALA A 54 20.57 -0.93 6.25
N PHE A 55 19.63 -1.53 5.52
CA PHE A 55 18.23 -1.13 5.53
C PHE A 55 17.28 -2.30 5.30
N ARG A 56 16.01 -2.06 5.66
CA ARG A 56 14.87 -2.90 5.34
C ARG A 56 13.74 -2.05 4.79
N THR A 57 13.19 -2.44 3.64
CA THR A 57 12.14 -1.67 2.98
C THR A 57 11.27 -2.56 2.09
N THR A 58 10.33 -1.93 1.38
CA THR A 58 9.53 -2.57 0.34
C THR A 58 9.83 -1.88 -0.98
N LEU A 59 10.09 -2.67 -2.01
CA LEU A 59 10.24 -2.15 -3.38
C LEU A 59 8.89 -1.67 -3.91
N VAL A 60 8.91 -0.56 -4.62
CA VAL A 60 7.73 0.06 -5.21
C VAL A 60 7.70 -0.22 -6.70
N SER A 61 6.52 -0.57 -7.24
CA SER A 61 6.34 -0.68 -8.69
C SER A 61 6.47 0.70 -9.34
N TYR A 62 7.35 0.81 -10.34
CA TYR A 62 7.49 2.06 -11.08
C TYR A 62 6.32 2.23 -12.06
N PRO A 63 5.75 3.45 -12.23
CA PRO A 63 4.68 3.68 -13.17
C PRO A 63 5.02 3.25 -14.59
N ARG A 64 4.01 2.79 -15.34
CA ARG A 64 4.12 2.38 -16.75
C ARG A 64 4.97 1.11 -17.00
N GLY A 65 4.99 0.18 -16.05
CA GLY A 65 5.64 -1.14 -16.27
C GLY A 65 7.17 -1.12 -16.33
N LYS A 66 7.82 -0.04 -15.90
CA LYS A 66 9.29 0.11 -15.91
C LYS A 66 10.00 -0.62 -14.75
N GLY A 67 9.42 -1.71 -14.23
CA GLY A 67 10.04 -2.53 -13.18
C GLY A 67 9.80 -2.02 -11.75
N ALA A 68 10.73 -2.28 -10.86
CA ALA A 68 10.69 -1.90 -9.46
C ALA A 68 11.74 -0.83 -9.14
N VAL A 69 11.48 -0.04 -8.10
CA VAL A 69 12.42 0.96 -7.58
C VAL A 69 12.58 0.83 -6.07
N LEU A 70 13.76 1.16 -5.61
CA LEU A 70 14.10 1.39 -4.21
C LEU A 70 13.97 2.88 -3.91
N ILE A 71 13.12 3.25 -2.94
CA ILE A 71 13.10 4.62 -2.41
C ILE A 71 14.29 4.81 -1.49
N VAL A 72 15.19 5.71 -1.83
CA VAL A 72 16.37 6.08 -1.02
C VAL A 72 16.02 7.29 -0.17
N ASN A 73 15.57 7.04 1.05
CA ASN A 73 15.07 8.07 1.94
C ASN A 73 16.18 8.98 2.51
N ARG A 74 15.78 10.04 3.21
CA ARG A 74 16.72 11.03 3.77
C ARG A 74 17.74 10.39 4.73
N LYS A 75 17.32 9.40 5.56
CA LYS A 75 18.21 8.72 6.51
C LYS A 75 19.31 7.93 5.78
N MET A 76 18.95 7.19 4.73
CA MET A 76 19.90 6.44 3.90
C MET A 76 20.90 7.39 3.25
N ARG A 77 20.43 8.47 2.59
CA ARG A 77 21.29 9.44 1.92
C ARG A 77 22.23 10.19 2.89
N ALA A 78 21.73 10.54 4.07
CA ALA A 78 22.55 11.20 5.08
C ALA A 78 23.66 10.27 5.60
N ALA A 79 23.35 8.99 5.87
CA ALA A 79 24.32 8.02 6.37
C ALA A 79 25.40 7.69 5.33
N THR A 80 25.04 7.66 4.04
CA THR A 80 25.98 7.34 2.95
C THR A 80 26.61 8.59 2.32
N ARG A 81 26.21 9.79 2.75
CA ARG A 81 26.64 11.09 2.17
C ARG A 81 26.37 11.18 0.65
N THR A 82 25.30 10.56 0.18
CA THR A 82 24.91 10.52 -1.22
C THR A 82 23.76 11.47 -1.54
N ARG A 83 23.67 11.91 -2.81
CA ARG A 83 22.65 12.80 -3.35
C ARG A 83 22.17 12.32 -4.72
N GLN A 84 21.13 12.94 -5.24
CA GLN A 84 20.68 12.68 -6.61
C GLN A 84 21.81 12.96 -7.61
N GLY A 85 21.97 12.07 -8.59
CA GLY A 85 23.06 12.06 -9.55
C GLY A 85 24.21 11.11 -9.19
N ASP A 86 24.34 10.72 -7.93
CA ASP A 86 25.43 9.82 -7.52
C ASP A 86 25.14 8.37 -7.94
N LYS A 87 26.19 7.65 -8.32
CA LYS A 87 26.18 6.20 -8.50
C LYS A 87 26.46 5.53 -7.16
N VAL A 88 25.62 4.57 -6.77
CA VAL A 88 25.72 3.87 -5.50
C VAL A 88 25.71 2.36 -5.70
N ARG A 89 26.47 1.66 -4.88
CA ARG A 89 26.44 0.19 -4.82
C ARG A 89 25.36 -0.25 -3.86
N ILE A 90 24.51 -1.16 -4.33
CA ILE A 90 23.39 -1.69 -3.58
C ILE A 90 23.46 -3.21 -3.65
N TRP A 91 23.24 -3.87 -2.53
CA TRP A 91 22.81 -5.25 -2.56
C TRP A 91 21.46 -5.43 -1.91
N LEU A 92 20.68 -6.37 -2.41
CA LEU A 92 19.34 -6.71 -1.93
C LEU A 92 19.14 -8.21 -1.86
N GLU A 93 18.35 -8.63 -0.90
CA GLU A 93 17.75 -9.97 -0.84
C GLU A 93 16.32 -9.86 -0.27
N PRO A 94 15.43 -10.84 -0.51
CA PRO A 94 14.12 -10.88 0.11
C PRO A 94 14.22 -10.87 1.64
N ASP A 95 13.42 -10.01 2.28
CA ASP A 95 13.27 -9.98 3.73
C ASP A 95 12.19 -10.97 4.13
N LEU A 96 12.59 -12.20 4.45
CA LEU A 96 11.70 -13.29 4.86
C LEU A 96 11.44 -13.31 6.37
N GLU A 97 12.11 -12.46 7.13
CA GLU A 97 11.88 -12.42 8.57
C GLU A 97 10.47 -11.89 8.87
N GLU A 98 9.74 -12.63 9.67
CA GLU A 98 8.50 -12.16 10.25
C GLU A 98 8.81 -10.98 11.16
N ARG A 99 8.13 -9.86 10.89
CA ARG A 99 8.21 -8.70 11.77
C ARG A 99 7.12 -8.86 12.81
N GLU A 100 7.53 -9.04 14.04
CA GLU A 100 6.61 -9.05 15.16
C GLU A 100 5.72 -7.81 15.17
N ILE A 101 4.45 -8.01 15.45
CA ILE A 101 3.47 -6.93 15.57
C ILE A 101 3.36 -6.63 17.05
N LEU A 102 4.19 -5.67 17.48
CA LEU A 102 4.14 -5.18 18.86
C LEU A 102 3.01 -4.15 18.95
N LEU A 103 2.05 -4.46 19.80
CA LEU A 103 0.98 -3.53 20.16
C LEU A 103 1.21 -3.06 21.60
N PRO A 104 1.01 -1.76 21.89
CA PRO A 104 1.10 -1.27 23.27
C PRO A 104 -0.03 -1.88 24.11
N ALA A 105 0.25 -2.12 25.39
CA ALA A 105 -0.68 -2.76 26.32
C ALA A 105 -2.04 -2.03 26.40
N GLU A 106 -2.03 -0.73 26.22
CA GLU A 106 -3.23 0.10 26.20
C GLU A 106 -4.14 -0.28 25.02
N LEU A 107 -3.57 -0.46 23.83
CA LEU A 107 -4.34 -0.86 22.64
C LEU A 107 -4.79 -2.34 22.72
N GLU A 108 -3.94 -3.22 23.26
CA GLU A 108 -4.30 -4.61 23.49
C GLU A 108 -5.53 -4.74 24.39
N ARG A 109 -5.62 -3.94 25.46
CA ARG A 109 -6.79 -3.92 26.36
C ARG A 109 -8.05 -3.47 25.66
N GLU A 110 -8.00 -2.40 24.85
CA GLU A 110 -9.14 -1.92 24.10
C GLU A 110 -9.63 -2.96 23.08
N LEU A 111 -8.71 -3.60 22.35
CA LEU A 111 -9.06 -4.65 21.38
C LEU A 111 -9.61 -5.91 22.05
N ALA A 112 -9.13 -6.26 23.25
CA ALA A 112 -9.59 -7.42 23.99
C ALA A 112 -11.01 -7.25 24.55
N ALA A 113 -11.48 -6.01 24.73
CA ALA A 113 -12.82 -5.71 25.21
C ALA A 113 -13.93 -6.10 24.21
N ASP A 114 -13.62 -6.16 22.90
CA ASP A 114 -14.56 -6.58 21.87
C ASP A 114 -13.96 -7.65 20.94
N ARG A 115 -14.48 -8.88 21.03
CA ARG A 115 -14.02 -10.02 20.22
C ARG A 115 -14.22 -9.82 18.71
N LYS A 116 -15.26 -9.08 18.28
CA LYS A 116 -15.52 -8.81 16.86
C LYS A 116 -14.49 -7.83 16.33
N LEU A 117 -14.24 -6.75 17.07
CA LEU A 117 -13.22 -5.76 16.75
C LEU A 117 -11.83 -6.40 16.71
N ARG A 118 -11.47 -7.23 17.71
CA ARG A 118 -10.21 -7.96 17.72
C ARG A 118 -10.03 -8.83 16.48
N LYS A 119 -11.00 -9.65 16.15
CA LYS A 119 -10.98 -10.52 14.97
C LYS A 119 -10.84 -9.72 13.68
N TRP A 120 -11.56 -8.60 13.57
CA TRP A 120 -11.49 -7.72 12.42
C TRP A 120 -10.11 -7.05 12.30
N PHE A 121 -9.55 -6.57 13.41
CA PHE A 121 -8.21 -6.00 13.48
C PHE A 121 -7.14 -7.03 13.08
N ASP A 122 -7.21 -8.25 13.57
CA ASP A 122 -6.28 -9.34 13.23
C ASP A 122 -6.35 -9.72 11.75
N GLY A 123 -7.47 -9.50 11.08
CA GLY A 123 -7.65 -9.63 9.63
C GLY A 123 -7.06 -8.47 8.81
N MET A 124 -6.49 -7.43 9.44
CA MET A 124 -5.77 -6.37 8.74
C MET A 124 -4.38 -6.84 8.29
N SER A 125 -3.79 -6.12 7.33
CA SER A 125 -2.40 -6.41 6.95
C SER A 125 -1.44 -6.12 8.11
N ASP A 126 -0.36 -6.89 8.19
CA ASP A 126 0.70 -6.69 9.19
C ASP A 126 1.25 -5.25 9.19
N ALA A 127 1.35 -4.64 8.02
CA ALA A 127 1.81 -3.26 7.90
C ALA A 127 0.84 -2.30 8.59
N ALA A 128 -0.48 -2.46 8.36
CA ALA A 128 -1.48 -1.61 8.99
C ALA A 128 -1.50 -1.80 10.52
N ARG A 129 -1.46 -3.05 10.99
CA ARG A 129 -1.41 -3.36 12.43
C ARG A 129 -0.19 -2.73 13.12
N ARG A 130 1.01 -2.82 12.50
CA ARG A 130 2.23 -2.18 13.02
C ARG A 130 2.14 -0.67 13.05
N GLU A 131 1.61 -0.03 12.00
CA GLU A 131 1.46 1.43 11.97
C GLU A 131 0.46 1.91 13.04
N ILE A 132 -0.63 1.19 13.25
CA ILE A 132 -1.59 1.48 14.31
C ILE A 132 -0.94 1.32 15.69
N GLY A 133 -0.22 0.21 15.91
CA GLY A 133 0.49 -0.02 17.18
C GLY A 133 1.50 1.09 17.45
N LYS A 134 2.34 1.43 16.48
CA LYS A 134 3.32 2.51 16.59
C LYS A 134 2.66 3.87 16.87
N PHE A 135 1.57 4.19 16.18
CA PHE A 135 0.81 5.42 16.42
C PHE A 135 0.30 5.50 17.86
N CYS A 136 -0.20 4.40 18.42
CA CYS A 136 -0.69 4.36 19.79
C CYS A 136 0.44 4.43 20.82
N ASP A 137 1.64 3.92 20.51
CA ASP A 137 2.82 3.90 21.39
C ASP A 137 3.63 5.20 21.39
N GLU A 138 3.44 6.08 20.38
CA GLU A 138 4.24 7.32 20.23
C GLU A 138 4.23 8.26 21.45
N PRO A 139 3.12 8.46 22.21
CA PRO A 139 3.13 9.33 23.37
C PRO A 139 3.95 8.77 24.52
N LYS A 140 4.78 9.59 25.14
CA LYS A 140 5.64 9.18 26.28
C LYS A 140 4.85 8.88 27.56
N GLY A 141 3.74 9.60 27.80
CA GLY A 141 2.93 9.45 29.01
C GLY A 141 1.89 8.35 28.90
N ALA A 142 1.75 7.50 29.92
CA ALA A 142 0.80 6.39 29.95
C ALA A 142 -0.65 6.84 29.73
N GLU A 143 -1.07 7.95 30.36
CA GLU A 143 -2.41 8.51 30.19
C GLU A 143 -2.67 8.95 28.73
N SER A 144 -1.69 9.57 28.09
CA SER A 144 -1.79 9.97 26.68
C SER A 144 -1.86 8.77 25.75
N ARG A 145 -1.12 7.69 26.04
CA ARG A 145 -1.22 6.42 25.29
C ARG A 145 -2.59 5.80 25.48
N GLN A 146 -3.12 5.76 26.71
CA GLN A 146 -4.47 5.24 26.97
C GLN A 146 -5.54 6.01 26.18
N LYS A 147 -5.52 7.35 26.23
CA LYS A 147 -6.46 8.18 25.45
C LYS A 147 -6.33 7.94 23.96
N ARG A 148 -5.11 7.77 23.46
CA ARG A 148 -4.86 7.51 22.04
C ARG A 148 -5.33 6.11 21.62
N ALA A 149 -5.11 5.10 22.46
CA ALA A 149 -5.56 3.73 22.23
C ALA A 149 -7.11 3.65 22.22
N ALA A 150 -7.79 4.26 23.17
CA ALA A 150 -9.25 4.32 23.22
C ALA A 150 -9.84 4.98 21.97
N ARG A 151 -9.32 6.14 21.56
CA ARG A 151 -9.73 6.81 20.31
C ARG A 151 -9.46 5.96 19.07
N MET A 152 -8.34 5.23 19.05
CA MET A 152 -8.04 4.33 17.95
C MET A 152 -9.01 3.16 17.91
N ALA A 153 -9.33 2.53 19.03
CA ALA A 153 -10.32 1.46 19.09
C ALA A 153 -11.70 1.91 18.62
N GLU A 154 -12.14 3.11 19.00
CA GLU A 154 -13.38 3.70 18.52
C GLU A 154 -13.36 3.88 16.98
N ARG A 155 -12.28 4.40 16.41
CA ARG A 155 -12.12 4.53 14.94
C ARG A 155 -12.13 3.21 14.21
N LEU A 156 -11.48 2.21 14.78
CA LEU A 156 -11.45 0.85 14.24
C LEU A 156 -12.85 0.25 14.25
N MET A 157 -13.62 0.45 15.32
CA MET A 157 -15.01 0.01 15.44
C MET A 157 -15.91 0.69 14.40
N GLN A 158 -15.83 2.01 14.27
CA GLN A 158 -16.57 2.77 13.25
C GLN A 158 -16.21 2.30 11.82
N ALA A 159 -14.94 2.01 11.57
CA ALA A 159 -14.51 1.49 10.27
C ALA A 159 -15.01 0.07 10.01
N MET A 160 -15.01 -0.80 11.02
CA MET A 160 -15.56 -2.15 10.96
C MET A 160 -17.06 -2.14 10.64
N GLU A 161 -17.82 -1.32 11.34
CA GLU A 161 -19.26 -1.13 11.10
C GLU A 161 -19.51 -0.56 9.71
N GLY A 162 -18.73 0.44 9.31
CA GLY A 162 -18.82 1.09 8.00
C GLY A 162 -18.49 0.19 6.80
N GLU A 163 -17.81 -0.94 7.00
CA GLU A 163 -17.62 -1.94 5.95
C GLU A 163 -18.93 -2.67 5.59
N HIS A 164 -19.82 -2.85 6.56
CA HIS A 164 -21.13 -3.49 6.38
C HIS A 164 -22.22 -2.49 6.05
N ASP A 165 -22.26 -1.37 6.77
CA ASP A 165 -23.22 -0.28 6.56
C ASP A 165 -22.46 1.04 6.36
N PRO A 166 -22.34 1.53 5.12
CA PRO A 166 -21.61 2.76 4.84
C PRO A 166 -22.14 3.92 5.68
N PRO A 167 -21.25 4.73 6.30
CA PRO A 167 -21.67 5.83 7.17
C PRO A 167 -22.53 6.85 6.42
N PRO A 168 -23.38 7.62 7.13
CA PRO A 168 -24.30 8.58 6.52
C PRO A 168 -23.66 9.50 5.49
N VAL A 169 -22.43 9.97 5.77
CA VAL A 169 -21.66 10.83 4.85
C VAL A 169 -21.37 10.17 3.52
N LEU A 170 -21.10 8.86 3.49
CA LEU A 170 -20.91 8.11 2.23
C LEU A 170 -22.26 7.86 1.54
N ARG A 171 -23.31 7.52 2.30
CA ARG A 171 -24.65 7.31 1.74
C ARG A 171 -25.17 8.57 1.02
N ALA A 172 -24.99 9.75 1.61
CA ALA A 172 -25.34 11.02 1.00
C ALA A 172 -24.59 11.25 -0.33
N LEU A 173 -23.27 10.98 -0.36
CA LEU A 173 -22.47 11.11 -1.58
C LEU A 173 -22.87 10.11 -2.67
N PHE A 174 -23.28 8.89 -2.31
CA PHE A 174 -23.80 7.91 -3.26
C PHE A 174 -25.11 8.35 -3.92
N GLN A 175 -25.96 9.08 -3.18
CA GLN A 175 -27.18 9.67 -3.72
C GLN A 175 -26.90 10.85 -4.66
N GLN A 176 -25.88 11.65 -4.35
CA GLN A 176 -25.53 12.85 -5.11
C GLN A 176 -24.75 12.55 -6.41
N ARG A 177 -24.07 11.42 -6.51
CA ARG A 177 -23.17 11.09 -7.64
C ARG A 177 -23.55 9.76 -8.29
N PRO A 178 -24.07 9.75 -9.51
CA PRO A 178 -24.33 8.53 -10.26
C PRO A 178 -23.05 7.67 -10.38
N GLY A 179 -23.17 6.36 -10.16
CA GLY A 179 -22.06 5.42 -10.24
C GLY A 179 -21.11 5.41 -9.03
N ALA A 180 -21.32 6.28 -8.04
CA ALA A 180 -20.43 6.36 -6.88
C ALA A 180 -20.55 5.12 -5.96
N ARG A 181 -21.76 4.59 -5.79
CA ARG A 181 -21.99 3.36 -5.01
C ARG A 181 -21.31 2.17 -5.66
N GLU A 182 -21.52 1.96 -6.92
CA GLU A 182 -20.94 0.87 -7.72
C GLU A 182 -19.40 0.95 -7.70
N ALA A 183 -18.86 2.15 -7.86
CA ALA A 183 -17.41 2.37 -7.79
C ALA A 183 -16.85 2.05 -6.40
N TRP A 184 -17.57 2.39 -5.34
CA TRP A 184 -17.21 2.06 -3.96
C TRP A 184 -17.23 0.55 -3.70
N GLU A 185 -18.28 -0.13 -4.17
CA GLU A 185 -18.45 -1.58 -4.03
C GLU A 185 -17.40 -2.37 -4.84
N ALA A 186 -16.93 -1.82 -5.96
CA ALA A 186 -15.84 -2.36 -6.76
C ALA A 186 -14.44 -2.24 -6.12
N LEU A 187 -14.29 -1.46 -5.03
CA LEU A 187 -13.06 -1.43 -4.25
C LEU A 187 -12.84 -2.76 -3.52
N THR A 188 -11.58 -3.16 -3.36
CA THR A 188 -11.26 -4.31 -2.52
C THR A 188 -11.60 -4.02 -1.05
N PRO A 189 -11.87 -5.05 -0.22
CA PRO A 189 -12.11 -4.84 1.22
C PRO A 189 -11.01 -4.01 1.90
N ILE A 190 -9.74 -4.25 1.57
CA ILE A 190 -8.62 -3.49 2.11
C ILE A 190 -8.71 -2.00 1.72
N GLN A 191 -9.12 -1.70 0.50
CA GLN A 191 -9.25 -0.31 0.04
C GLN A 191 -10.40 0.41 0.73
N ARG A 192 -11.57 -0.25 0.85
CA ARG A 192 -12.71 0.31 1.61
C ARG A 192 -12.32 0.59 3.05
N ARG A 193 -11.67 -0.37 3.71
CA ARG A 193 -11.17 -0.21 5.08
C ARG A 193 -10.24 0.98 5.24
N ASN A 194 -9.28 1.15 4.34
CA ASN A 194 -8.35 2.27 4.37
C ASN A 194 -9.06 3.63 4.18
N HIS A 195 -10.07 3.68 3.33
CA HIS A 195 -10.89 4.90 3.17
C HIS A 195 -11.72 5.20 4.42
N LEU A 196 -12.36 4.19 5.01
CA LEU A 196 -13.14 4.34 6.25
C LEU A 196 -12.26 4.82 7.41
N LEU A 197 -11.11 4.19 7.64
CA LEU A 197 -10.13 4.65 8.63
C LEU A 197 -9.69 6.10 8.39
N GLY A 198 -9.53 6.49 7.12
CA GLY A 198 -9.21 7.85 6.74
C GLY A 198 -10.36 8.84 7.02
N ILE A 199 -11.61 8.44 6.82
CA ILE A 199 -12.80 9.27 7.12
C ILE A 199 -12.92 9.46 8.63
N PHE A 200 -12.85 8.38 9.40
CA PHE A 200 -12.99 8.43 10.85
C PHE A 200 -11.74 8.96 11.58
N TYR A 201 -10.66 9.24 10.85
CA TYR A 201 -9.53 9.98 11.40
C TYR A 201 -9.92 11.40 11.84
N TYR A 202 -10.87 12.02 11.13
CA TYR A 202 -11.33 13.38 11.43
C TYR A 202 -12.43 13.36 12.48
N GLU A 203 -12.34 14.28 13.45
CA GLU A 203 -13.33 14.44 14.52
C GLU A 203 -14.49 15.32 14.08
N THR A 204 -14.25 16.30 13.19
CA THR A 204 -15.28 17.25 12.72
C THR A 204 -16.09 16.68 11.55
N ALA A 205 -17.36 17.10 11.46
CA ALA A 205 -18.24 16.72 10.35
C ALA A 205 -17.66 17.15 9.00
N GLU A 206 -17.20 18.38 8.88
CA GLU A 206 -16.61 18.92 7.64
C GLU A 206 -15.33 18.17 7.23
N GLY A 207 -14.53 17.75 8.22
CA GLY A 207 -13.34 16.93 7.97
C GLY A 207 -13.69 15.56 7.39
N ARG A 208 -14.73 14.93 7.97
CA ARG A 208 -15.25 13.63 7.49
C ARG A 208 -15.86 13.75 6.10
N GLU A 209 -16.63 14.81 5.84
CA GLU A 209 -17.23 15.07 4.53
C GLU A 209 -16.17 15.25 3.44
N ARG A 210 -15.18 16.12 3.66
CA ARG A 210 -14.07 16.32 2.72
C ARG A 210 -13.31 15.01 2.44
N ARG A 211 -13.07 14.22 3.47
CA ARG A 211 -12.34 12.95 3.29
C ARG A 211 -13.19 11.90 2.59
N ALA A 212 -14.47 11.83 2.88
CA ALA A 212 -15.42 10.96 2.20
C ALA A 212 -15.58 11.33 0.73
N ALA A 213 -15.73 12.62 0.41
CA ALA A 213 -15.79 13.10 -0.97
C ALA A 213 -14.55 12.69 -1.77
N LYS A 214 -13.36 12.87 -1.18
CA LYS A 214 -12.10 12.42 -1.80
C LYS A 214 -12.05 10.91 -1.99
N ALA A 215 -12.54 10.11 -1.03
CA ALA A 215 -12.57 8.67 -1.14
C ALA A 215 -13.48 8.19 -2.28
N VAL A 216 -14.65 8.79 -2.43
CA VAL A 216 -15.59 8.52 -3.52
C VAL A 216 -14.98 8.92 -4.87
N GLU A 217 -14.35 10.09 -4.97
CA GLU A 217 -13.67 10.54 -6.18
C GLU A 217 -12.56 9.57 -6.62
N GLU A 218 -11.74 9.13 -5.67
CA GLU A 218 -10.68 8.14 -5.92
C GLU A 218 -11.26 6.79 -6.40
N ALA A 219 -12.40 6.36 -5.82
CA ALA A 219 -13.07 5.14 -6.22
C ALA A 219 -13.61 5.23 -7.66
N VAL A 220 -14.29 6.32 -8.00
CA VAL A 220 -14.85 6.56 -9.35
C VAL A 220 -13.74 6.63 -10.40
N ARG A 221 -12.67 7.39 -10.14
CA ARG A 221 -11.51 7.45 -11.03
C ARG A 221 -10.92 6.07 -11.29
N LYS A 222 -10.76 5.26 -10.25
CA LYS A 222 -10.20 3.92 -10.38
C LYS A 222 -11.11 2.96 -11.16
N ALA A 223 -12.41 3.09 -11.02
CA ALA A 223 -13.37 2.32 -11.81
C ALA A 223 -13.28 2.71 -13.30
N GLY A 224 -13.15 3.99 -13.63
CA GLY A 224 -12.94 4.50 -15.00
C GLY A 224 -11.65 3.99 -15.63
N ASP A 225 -10.52 4.00 -14.89
CA ASP A 225 -9.23 3.50 -15.38
C ASP A 225 -9.24 1.99 -15.69
N LYS A 226 -10.03 1.20 -14.94
CA LYS A 226 -10.22 -0.23 -15.23
C LYS A 226 -11.06 -0.44 -16.51
N GLY A 227 -12.11 0.32 -16.69
CA GLY A 227 -12.97 0.22 -17.88
C GLY A 227 -12.25 0.55 -19.19
N THR A 228 -11.32 1.51 -19.15
CA THR A 228 -10.49 1.88 -20.31
C THR A 228 -9.44 0.80 -20.66
N ARG A 229 -8.89 0.12 -19.68
CA ARG A 229 -7.94 -0.98 -19.91
C ARG A 229 -8.60 -2.22 -20.51
N ASP A 230 -9.78 -2.56 -20.05
CA ASP A 230 -10.54 -3.72 -20.57
C ASP A 230 -11.00 -3.51 -22.03
N LYS A 231 -11.39 -2.28 -22.40
CA LYS A 231 -11.74 -1.94 -23.78
C LYS A 231 -10.53 -2.01 -24.73
N GLY A 232 -9.36 -1.50 -24.31
CA GLY A 232 -8.14 -1.56 -25.11
C GLY A 232 -7.64 -2.99 -25.38
N THR A 233 -7.88 -3.92 -24.45
CA THR A 233 -7.48 -5.33 -24.62
C THR A 233 -8.43 -6.09 -25.55
N ARG A 234 -9.73 -5.73 -25.58
CA ARG A 234 -10.72 -6.32 -26.50
C ARG A 234 -10.52 -5.87 -27.95
N GLU A 235 -10.20 -4.60 -28.19
CA GLU A 235 -9.93 -4.09 -29.54
C GLU A 235 -8.67 -4.66 -30.16
N GLN A 236 -7.63 -4.95 -29.37
CA GLN A 236 -6.41 -5.61 -29.85
C GLN A 236 -6.62 -7.10 -30.15
N GLY A 237 -7.56 -7.78 -29.47
CA GLY A 237 -7.93 -9.17 -29.74
C GLY A 237 -8.71 -9.35 -31.04
N ASP A 238 -9.61 -8.43 -31.37
CA ASP A 238 -10.46 -8.52 -32.58
C ASP A 238 -9.70 -8.17 -33.86
N ASN A 239 -8.74 -7.26 -33.81
CA ASN A 239 -7.85 -6.94 -34.94
C ASN A 239 -6.85 -8.06 -35.27
N GLY A 240 -6.50 -8.91 -34.31
CA GLY A 240 -5.65 -10.08 -34.52
C GLY A 240 -6.37 -11.25 -35.22
N ALA A 241 -7.68 -11.38 -34.98
CA ALA A 241 -8.51 -12.44 -35.61
C ALA A 241 -8.83 -12.16 -37.07
N ARG A 242 -9.05 -10.90 -37.46
CA ARG A 242 -9.37 -10.49 -38.84
C ARG A 242 -8.20 -10.58 -39.84
N ARG A 243 -6.94 -10.62 -39.35
CA ARG A 243 -5.75 -10.75 -40.21
C ARG A 243 -5.36 -12.20 -40.57
N ARG A 244 -5.98 -13.21 -39.95
CA ARG A 244 -5.70 -14.63 -40.26
C ARG A 244 -6.68 -15.29 -41.18
N GLY A 245 -7.66 -14.56 -41.72
CA GLY A 245 -8.73 -15.09 -42.58
C GLY A 245 -8.63 -14.81 -44.10
N LEU A 246 -7.52 -14.21 -44.56
CA LEU A 246 -7.32 -13.92 -45.99
C LEU A 246 -5.97 -14.49 -46.47
N GLY A 247 -5.99 -15.71 -46.88
CA GLY A 247 -4.84 -16.32 -47.55
C GLY A 247 -4.97 -17.83 -47.66
N THR A 248 -5.77 -18.31 -48.63
CA THR A 248 -5.46 -19.43 -49.53
C THR A 248 -6.67 -19.75 -50.40
N THR A 249 -6.67 -19.28 -51.60
CA THR A 249 -7.25 -19.96 -52.78
C THR A 249 -6.38 -19.62 -53.95
N ASP A 250 -5.91 -20.69 -54.53
CA ASP A 250 -5.22 -21.02 -55.78
C ASP A 250 -3.75 -21.37 -55.63
#